data_5b92ce46ff94d35fa33b0e266e1f2b26
#
_entry.id   5b92ce46ff94d35fa33b0e266e1f2b26
#
_cell.length_a   1.000
_cell.length_b   1.000
_cell.length_c   1.000
_cell.angle_alpha   90.00
_cell.angle_beta   90.00
_cell.angle_gamma   90.00
#
_symmetry.space_group_name_H-M   'P 1'
#
loop_
_entity.id
_entity.type
_entity.pdbx_description
1 polymer ?
#
loop_
_entity_poly.entity_id
_entity_poly.type
_entity_poly.pdbx_seq_one_letter_code
_entity_poly.pdbx_strand_id
1 'polypeptide(L)'
;YALIKLDRKVTGRTPLKLAQNKVGLGEKIFVMGHPSGLPLKYADGARVFETEEHYFSTNLDTFGGNSGSPVFNAKTLEVEGILVRGDTDYVMSFEDNGERCTKVNICDDERENCLEDDTNILGEHVNFIEVVNQNL
;
A
#
# COMPACT_ATOMS: atom_id res chain seq x y z
N TYR A 1 -7.09 -10.41 5.67
CA TYR A 1 -7.92 -9.39 6.32
C TYR A 1 -8.63 -9.96 7.56
N ALA A 2 -9.17 -9.07 8.41
CA ALA A 2 -10.03 -9.44 9.51
C ALA A 2 -11.21 -8.46 9.60
N LEU A 3 -12.39 -8.98 9.96
CA LEU A 3 -13.54 -8.18 10.29
C LEU A 3 -13.68 -8.10 11.82
N ILE A 4 -13.72 -6.88 12.34
CA ILE A 4 -13.80 -6.64 13.77
C ILE A 4 -15.15 -5.96 14.07
N LYS A 5 -16.00 -6.63 14.84
CA LYS A 5 -17.21 -6.04 15.35
C LYS A 5 -16.89 -5.23 16.61
N LEU A 6 -17.17 -3.95 16.56
CA LEU A 6 -16.97 -3.07 17.71
C LEU A 6 -18.05 -3.30 18.77
N ASP A 7 -17.70 -3.09 20.03
CA ASP A 7 -18.61 -3.20 21.20
C ASP A 7 -19.59 -2.02 21.31
N ARG A 8 -19.33 -0.95 20.55
CA ARG A 8 -20.13 0.28 20.56
C ARG A 8 -20.18 0.94 19.19
N LYS A 9 -21.20 1.76 18.98
CA LYS A 9 -21.32 2.59 17.78
C LYS A 9 -20.28 3.70 17.79
N VAL A 10 -19.55 3.85 16.69
CA VAL A 10 -18.65 5.00 16.47
C VAL A 10 -19.49 6.24 16.16
N THR A 11 -19.22 7.32 16.88
CA THR A 11 -19.87 8.63 16.69
C THR A 11 -18.88 9.69 16.27
N GLY A 12 -19.34 10.74 15.56
CA GLY A 12 -18.49 11.84 15.12
C GLY A 12 -17.49 11.47 14.00
N ARG A 13 -17.71 10.35 13.32
CA ARG A 13 -16.94 9.90 12.15
C ARG A 13 -17.88 9.40 11.07
N THR A 14 -17.56 9.70 9.83
CA THR A 14 -18.23 9.13 8.66
C THR A 14 -17.44 7.92 8.19
N PRO A 15 -18.08 6.75 8.01
CA PRO A 15 -17.41 5.60 7.42
C PRO A 15 -16.87 5.91 6.04
N LEU A 16 -15.74 5.31 5.68
CA LEU A 16 -15.22 5.36 4.33
C LEU A 16 -16.14 4.57 3.39
N LYS A 17 -16.26 5.04 2.17
CA LYS A 17 -16.94 4.29 1.12
C LYS A 17 -16.03 3.20 0.59
N LEU A 18 -16.59 2.00 0.42
CA LEU A 18 -15.90 0.86 -0.17
C LEU A 18 -16.28 0.77 -1.66
N ALA A 19 -15.30 0.53 -2.52
CA ALA A 19 -15.53 0.29 -3.94
C ALA A 19 -16.39 -0.96 -4.14
N GLN A 20 -17.33 -0.89 -5.07
CA GLN A 20 -18.25 -2.00 -5.38
C GLN A 20 -17.70 -2.93 -6.46
N ASN A 21 -16.75 -2.45 -7.24
CA ASN A 21 -16.10 -3.19 -8.32
C ASN A 21 -14.58 -3.18 -8.09
N LYS A 22 -13.89 -4.15 -8.66
CA LYS A 22 -12.43 -4.19 -8.63
C LYS A 22 -11.85 -3.04 -9.44
N VAL A 23 -10.81 -2.41 -8.90
CA VAL A 23 -10.00 -1.41 -9.60
C VAL A 23 -9.34 -2.06 -10.84
N GLY A 24 -9.27 -1.32 -11.94
CA GLY A 24 -8.69 -1.78 -13.19
C GLY A 24 -7.22 -1.39 -13.36
N LEU A 25 -6.58 -2.00 -14.36
CA LEU A 25 -5.20 -1.66 -14.76
C LEU A 25 -5.08 -0.18 -15.15
N GLY A 26 -4.00 0.46 -14.74
CA GLY A 26 -3.70 1.86 -15.03
C GLY A 26 -4.48 2.87 -14.20
N GLU A 27 -5.45 2.44 -13.38
CA GLU A 27 -6.17 3.35 -12.50
C GLU A 27 -5.25 3.93 -11.42
N LYS A 28 -5.42 5.23 -11.19
CA LYS A 28 -4.63 5.99 -10.20
C LYS A 28 -5.17 5.75 -8.80
N ILE A 29 -4.25 5.51 -7.90
CA ILE A 29 -4.54 5.20 -6.51
C ILE A 29 -3.61 5.98 -5.57
N PHE A 30 -3.99 6.04 -4.29
CA PHE A 30 -3.17 6.57 -3.21
C PHE A 30 -3.40 5.78 -1.92
N VAL A 31 -2.49 5.93 -0.98
CA VAL A 31 -2.59 5.32 0.35
C VAL A 31 -2.48 6.38 1.44
N MET A 32 -3.15 6.13 2.55
CA MET A 32 -2.97 6.90 3.80
C MET A 32 -2.65 5.92 4.92
N GLY A 33 -1.49 6.10 5.55
CA GLY A 33 -1.04 5.16 6.57
C GLY A 33 0.04 5.71 7.49
N HIS A 34 0.64 4.84 8.28
CA HIS A 34 1.64 5.17 9.29
C HIS A 34 2.96 4.40 9.02
N PRO A 35 3.72 4.80 7.98
CA PRO A 35 4.97 4.12 7.63
C PRO A 35 5.98 4.21 8.76
N SER A 36 6.64 3.11 9.10
CA SER A 36 7.74 3.04 10.07
C SER A 36 7.43 3.71 11.43
N GLY A 37 6.16 3.70 11.86
CA GLY A 37 5.73 4.33 13.12
C GLY A 37 5.61 5.87 13.07
N LEU A 38 5.71 6.48 11.89
CA LEU A 38 5.55 7.92 11.70
C LEU A 38 4.08 8.35 11.84
N PRO A 39 3.81 9.63 12.05
CA PRO A 39 2.47 10.20 11.92
C PRO A 39 1.86 9.90 10.55
N LEU A 40 0.53 9.99 10.45
CA LEU A 40 -0.20 9.74 9.22
C LEU A 40 0.47 10.41 8.01
N LYS A 41 0.73 9.60 6.98
CA LYS A 41 1.29 10.01 5.70
C LYS A 41 0.29 9.75 4.58
N TYR A 42 0.37 10.57 3.57
CA TYR A 42 -0.34 10.45 2.30
C TYR A 42 0.71 10.22 1.21
N ALA A 43 0.56 9.14 0.44
CA ALA A 43 1.39 8.86 -0.73
C ALA A 43 0.49 8.64 -1.94
N ASP A 44 0.67 9.46 -2.97
CA ASP A 44 -0.10 9.45 -4.22
C ASP A 44 0.80 9.19 -5.44
N GLY A 45 0.23 9.38 -6.63
CA GLY A 45 0.95 9.23 -7.89
C GLY A 45 1.02 7.79 -8.39
N ALA A 46 0.64 6.83 -7.58
CA ALA A 46 0.69 5.43 -7.94
C ALA A 46 -0.44 5.00 -8.88
N ARG A 47 -0.22 3.85 -9.54
CA ARG A 47 -1.18 3.20 -10.42
C ARG A 47 -1.19 1.69 -10.21
N VAL A 48 -2.30 1.06 -10.57
CA VAL A 48 -2.41 -0.40 -10.68
C VAL A 48 -1.72 -0.86 -11.95
N PHE A 49 -0.79 -1.80 -11.86
CA PHE A 49 -0.10 -2.33 -13.04
C PHE A 49 -0.35 -3.84 -13.28
N GLU A 50 -0.87 -4.54 -12.27
CA GLU A 50 -1.24 -5.95 -12.39
C GLU A 50 -2.45 -6.25 -11.53
N THR A 51 -3.31 -7.14 -11.97
CA THR A 51 -4.48 -7.60 -11.21
C THR A 51 -4.53 -9.12 -11.20
N GLU A 52 -4.70 -9.69 -10.03
CA GLU A 52 -4.87 -11.10 -9.76
C GLU A 52 -6.30 -11.40 -9.25
N GLU A 53 -6.59 -12.63 -8.91
CA GLU A 53 -7.91 -13.00 -8.44
C GLU A 53 -8.31 -12.29 -7.13
N HIS A 54 -7.35 -12.15 -6.19
CA HIS A 54 -7.61 -11.66 -4.83
C HIS A 54 -6.89 -10.37 -4.47
N TYR A 55 -5.94 -9.94 -5.28
CA TYR A 55 -5.14 -8.74 -5.04
C TYR A 55 -4.75 -8.04 -6.34
N PHE A 56 -4.25 -6.85 -6.22
CA PHE A 56 -3.59 -6.12 -7.30
C PHE A 56 -2.22 -5.62 -6.84
N SER A 57 -1.34 -5.43 -7.82
CA SER A 57 0.01 -4.90 -7.62
C SER A 57 0.10 -3.46 -8.09
N THR A 58 0.91 -2.67 -7.40
CA THR A 58 1.01 -1.23 -7.59
C THR A 58 2.39 -0.69 -7.25
N ASN A 59 2.76 0.46 -7.82
CA ASN A 59 3.95 1.21 -7.48
C ASN A 59 3.71 2.24 -6.36
N LEU A 60 2.85 1.93 -5.38
CA LEU A 60 2.70 2.77 -4.20
C LEU A 60 4.04 2.90 -3.46
N ASP A 61 4.36 4.11 -3.05
CA ASP A 61 5.52 4.37 -2.20
C ASP A 61 5.12 4.19 -0.73
N THR A 62 5.35 2.97 -0.23
CA THR A 62 5.00 2.59 1.15
C THR A 62 6.19 2.01 1.89
N PHE A 63 6.06 1.85 3.19
CA PHE A 63 7.09 1.28 4.06
C PHE A 63 6.44 0.36 5.11
N GLY A 64 7.24 -0.48 5.71
CA GLY A 64 6.84 -1.32 6.85
C GLY A 64 6.05 -0.53 7.89
N GLY A 65 4.91 -1.08 8.34
CA GLY A 65 3.94 -0.38 9.20
C GLY A 65 2.71 0.13 8.45
N ASN A 66 2.75 0.21 7.12
CA ASN A 66 1.57 0.54 6.31
C ASN A 66 0.63 -0.66 6.10
N SER A 67 1.03 -1.88 6.45
CA SER A 67 0.15 -3.06 6.35
C SER A 67 -1.18 -2.83 7.09
N GLY A 68 -2.29 -3.09 6.41
CA GLY A 68 -3.64 -2.78 6.90
C GLY A 68 -4.15 -1.39 6.53
N SER A 69 -3.34 -0.54 5.91
CA SER A 69 -3.78 0.78 5.46
C SER A 69 -4.76 0.68 4.28
N PRO A 70 -5.79 1.55 4.24
CA PRO A 70 -6.70 1.62 3.11
C PRO A 70 -6.00 2.23 1.89
N VAL A 71 -6.18 1.60 0.74
CA VAL A 71 -5.78 2.11 -0.58
C VAL A 71 -7.01 2.63 -1.28
N PHE A 72 -6.93 3.86 -1.78
CA PHE A 72 -8.04 4.59 -2.34
C PHE A 72 -7.89 4.80 -3.85
N ASN A 73 -8.99 4.82 -4.56
CA ASN A 73 -9.05 5.33 -5.92
C ASN A 73 -8.90 6.86 -5.91
N ALA A 74 -7.97 7.36 -6.70
CA ALA A 74 -7.68 8.80 -6.73
C ALA A 74 -8.83 9.65 -7.34
N LYS A 75 -9.75 9.03 -8.09
CA LYS A 75 -10.88 9.70 -8.73
C LYS A 75 -12.16 9.62 -7.89
N THR A 76 -12.50 8.44 -7.37
CA THR A 76 -13.76 8.20 -6.65
C THR A 76 -13.61 8.43 -5.14
N LEU A 77 -12.39 8.37 -4.61
CA LEU A 77 -12.05 8.42 -3.19
C LEU A 77 -12.64 7.25 -2.40
N GLU A 78 -13.01 6.18 -3.08
CA GLU A 78 -13.47 4.94 -2.46
C GLU A 78 -12.29 4.03 -2.13
N VAL A 79 -12.44 3.23 -1.10
CA VAL A 79 -11.41 2.23 -0.72
C VAL A 79 -11.46 1.07 -1.71
N GLU A 80 -10.38 0.85 -2.43
CA GLU A 80 -10.21 -0.23 -3.39
C GLU A 80 -9.67 -1.52 -2.74
N GLY A 81 -8.89 -1.35 -1.68
CA GLY A 81 -8.27 -2.50 -1.02
C GLY A 81 -7.54 -2.16 0.26
N ILE A 82 -6.91 -3.20 0.80
CA ILE A 82 -6.11 -3.15 2.02
C ILE A 82 -4.68 -3.53 1.66
N LEU A 83 -3.73 -2.65 1.96
CA LEU A 83 -2.30 -2.92 1.76
C LEU A 83 -1.85 -4.06 2.66
N VAL A 84 -1.14 -5.04 2.10
CA VAL A 84 -0.76 -6.27 2.81
C VAL A 84 0.74 -6.46 2.88
N ARG A 85 1.45 -6.22 1.77
CA ARG A 85 2.89 -6.44 1.65
C ARG A 85 3.47 -5.60 0.53
N GLY A 86 4.76 -5.41 0.58
CA GLY A 86 5.54 -4.72 -0.41
C GLY A 86 6.94 -5.29 -0.52
N ASP A 87 7.77 -4.61 -1.26
CA ASP A 87 9.17 -4.93 -1.50
C ASP A 87 10.05 -4.47 -0.32
N THR A 88 11.37 -4.65 -0.47
CA THR A 88 12.39 -4.26 0.51
C THR A 88 12.47 -2.75 0.65
N ASP A 89 12.12 -2.23 1.84
CA ASP A 89 12.12 -0.78 2.14
C ASP A 89 13.51 -0.20 2.36
N TYR A 90 14.41 -0.99 2.93
CA TYR A 90 15.71 -0.53 3.40
C TYR A 90 16.81 -1.50 3.04
N VAL A 91 17.91 -0.96 2.54
CA VAL A 91 19.11 -1.71 2.17
C VAL A 91 20.28 -1.35 3.05
N MET A 92 21.19 -2.31 3.25
CA MET A 92 22.43 -2.05 3.94
C MET A 92 23.41 -1.34 3.04
N SER A 93 24.06 -0.32 3.60
CA SER A 93 25.08 0.47 2.94
C SER A 93 26.24 0.77 3.90
N PHE A 94 27.31 1.37 3.36
CA PHE A 94 28.43 1.84 4.14
C PHE A 94 28.69 3.31 3.80
N GLU A 95 29.02 4.10 4.82
CA GLU A 95 29.51 5.46 4.65
C GLU A 95 30.95 5.44 4.12
N ASP A 96 31.44 6.61 3.65
CA ASP A 96 32.81 6.74 3.12
C ASP A 96 33.91 6.41 4.16
N ASN A 97 33.58 6.55 5.45
CA ASN A 97 34.46 6.19 6.56
C ASN A 97 34.42 4.70 6.92
N GLY A 98 33.61 3.89 6.19
CA GLY A 98 33.46 2.45 6.40
C GLY A 98 32.42 2.10 7.50
N GLU A 99 31.73 3.06 8.08
CA GLU A 99 30.66 2.78 9.02
C GLU A 99 29.42 2.22 8.31
N ARG A 100 28.81 1.24 8.94
CA ARG A 100 27.61 0.56 8.45
C ARG A 100 26.39 1.47 8.66
N CYS A 101 25.63 1.67 7.60
CA CYS A 101 24.39 2.43 7.65
C CYS A 101 23.25 1.70 6.93
N THR A 102 22.04 2.19 7.11
CA THR A 102 20.86 1.72 6.40
C THR A 102 20.33 2.86 5.54
N LYS A 103 20.09 2.62 4.27
CA LYS A 103 19.51 3.58 3.32
C LYS A 103 18.14 3.11 2.88
N VAL A 104 17.29 4.05 2.49
CA VAL A 104 16.02 3.75 1.84
C VAL A 104 16.30 3.10 0.49
N ASN A 105 15.59 2.04 0.19
CA ASN A 105 15.62 1.41 -1.13
C ASN A 105 14.74 2.23 -2.08
N ILE A 106 15.35 3.04 -2.90
CA ILE A 106 14.67 3.93 -3.85
C ILE A 106 14.69 3.27 -5.23
N CYS A 107 13.51 3.13 -5.82
CA CYS A 107 13.31 2.73 -7.21
C CYS A 107 12.74 3.89 -8.01
N ASP A 108 12.74 3.77 -9.34
CA ASP A 108 11.97 4.68 -10.20
C ASP A 108 10.48 4.29 -10.26
N ASP A 109 9.68 5.11 -10.95
CA ASP A 109 8.23 4.89 -11.06
C ASP A 109 7.86 3.60 -11.79
N GLU A 110 8.76 3.07 -12.60
CA GLU A 110 8.66 1.80 -13.29
C GLU A 110 9.14 0.64 -12.41
N ARG A 111 9.63 0.92 -11.20
CA ARG A 111 10.22 -0.03 -10.24
C ARG A 111 11.51 -0.67 -10.75
N GLU A 112 12.21 0.04 -11.58
CA GLU A 112 13.54 -0.29 -12.04
C GLU A 112 14.58 0.49 -11.24
N ASN A 113 15.85 0.17 -11.44
CA ASN A 113 16.98 0.88 -10.84
C ASN A 113 16.94 0.96 -9.29
N CYS A 114 16.34 -0.02 -8.63
CA CYS A 114 16.38 -0.16 -7.19
C CYS A 114 17.83 -0.37 -6.69
N LEU A 115 18.11 0.03 -5.46
CA LEU A 115 19.42 -0.25 -4.84
C LEU A 115 19.58 -1.75 -4.54
N GLU A 116 18.51 -2.42 -4.21
CA GLU A 116 18.40 -3.87 -4.06
C GLU A 116 17.10 -4.31 -4.69
N ASP A 117 17.19 -5.30 -5.56
CA ASP A 117 16.04 -5.83 -6.31
C ASP A 117 15.64 -7.17 -5.70
N ASP A 118 14.53 -7.21 -4.96
CA ASP A 118 13.91 -8.46 -4.56
C ASP A 118 12.94 -8.91 -5.66
N THR A 119 13.46 -9.68 -6.60
CA THR A 119 12.73 -10.16 -7.79
C THR A 119 11.49 -11.00 -7.49
N ASN A 120 11.19 -11.29 -6.23
CA ASN A 120 10.08 -12.15 -5.84
C ASN A 120 8.77 -11.38 -5.57
N ILE A 121 8.85 -10.06 -5.37
CA ILE A 121 7.67 -9.21 -5.13
C ILE A 121 7.70 -8.04 -6.10
N LEU A 122 6.75 -8.01 -7.00
CA LEU A 122 6.62 -6.94 -7.98
C LEU A 122 5.81 -5.77 -7.39
N GLY A 123 6.44 -4.95 -6.52
CA GLY A 123 5.85 -3.78 -5.89
C GLY A 123 4.88 -4.10 -4.75
N GLU A 124 4.05 -3.13 -4.41
CA GLU A 124 3.11 -3.24 -3.30
C GLU A 124 1.88 -4.07 -3.67
N HIS A 125 1.51 -5.04 -2.83
CA HIS A 125 0.31 -5.86 -3.01
C HIS A 125 -0.83 -5.39 -2.13
N VAL A 126 -1.98 -5.21 -2.73
CA VAL A 126 -3.21 -4.73 -2.10
C VAL A 126 -4.32 -5.76 -2.30
N ASN A 127 -4.86 -6.31 -1.21
CA ASN A 127 -6.02 -7.20 -1.31
C ASN A 127 -7.27 -6.38 -1.65
N PHE A 128 -8.06 -6.85 -2.62
CA PHE A 128 -9.30 -6.19 -3.00
C PHE A 128 -10.28 -6.07 -1.84
N ILE A 129 -10.94 -4.92 -1.73
CA ILE A 129 -11.97 -4.67 -0.72
C ILE A 129 -13.26 -5.46 -0.99
N GLU A 130 -13.45 -5.94 -2.21
CA GLU A 130 -14.61 -6.75 -2.62
C GLU A 130 -14.82 -7.96 -1.70
N VAL A 131 -13.72 -8.61 -1.27
CA VAL A 131 -13.78 -9.75 -0.34
C VAL A 131 -14.42 -9.36 0.99
N VAL A 132 -14.24 -8.12 1.43
CA VAL A 132 -14.88 -7.59 2.64
C VAL A 132 -16.36 -7.34 2.39
N ASN A 133 -16.73 -6.74 1.25
CA ASN A 133 -18.11 -6.44 0.88
C ASN A 133 -18.99 -7.69 0.82
N GLN A 134 -18.44 -8.83 0.42
CA GLN A 134 -19.18 -10.11 0.37
C GLN A 134 -19.50 -10.68 1.75
N ASN A 135 -18.89 -10.15 2.82
CA ASN A 135 -19.01 -10.64 4.20
C ASN A 135 -19.62 -9.60 5.17
N LEU A 136 -20.05 -8.46 4.66
CA LEU A 136 -20.78 -7.42 5.42
C LEU A 136 -22.30 -7.57 5.22
#